data_a092d1b57ae11c5739f02d3864ea46bf
#
_entry.id   a092d1b57ae11c5739f02d3864ea46bf
#
_cell.length_a   1.000
_cell.length_b   1.000
_cell.length_c   1.000
_cell.angle_alpha   90.00
_cell.angle_beta   90.00
_cell.angle_gamma   90.00
#
_symmetry.space_group_name_H-M   'P 1'
#
loop_
_entity.id
_entity.type
_entity.pdbx_description
1 polymer ?
#
loop_
_entity_poly.entity_id
_entity_poly.type
_entity_poly.pdbx_seq_one_letter_code
_entity_poly.pdbx_strand_id
1 'polypeptide(L)'
;MYQVVTPQTDEQLKRYYQLRWTVLRKPFQRPLGSEQDAYDQVGHHRMVVDKHGQPIAVGRVHFNSPEEAQIRFMAVDPEYQGQGHGVAIVYALELAARNEGAQHVVINSRDNTLGFYKKCGYQVVEEGDTVSNSMAEHQLRKSFSKRNYITYRPDWVAELQQTWQQRIPISDAMGIKIHQYTGRILETRANLSRNINVHDTMFAGSIYSLGTLTCWGLLHLQLLEREVKGSVVLAEGNIKYQKPLRKEPRGIALLNDVEGDFSALKQGRNAHLTLRAQLFSREQPVAEFTGRFVVLAPQD
;
A
#
# COMPACT_ATOMS: atom_id res chain seq x y z
N MET A 1 -7.06 -0.35 -15.24
CA MET A 1 -7.56 -0.33 -13.84
C MET A 1 -7.62 -1.76 -13.36
N TYR A 2 -7.18 -2.07 -12.16
CA TYR A 2 -7.26 -3.39 -11.55
C TYR A 2 -8.11 -3.34 -10.27
N GLN A 3 -8.67 -4.48 -9.88
CA GLN A 3 -9.47 -4.60 -8.66
C GLN A 3 -8.96 -5.77 -7.82
N VAL A 4 -9.02 -5.62 -6.51
CA VAL A 4 -8.78 -6.73 -5.58
C VAL A 4 -10.13 -7.31 -5.19
N VAL A 5 -10.32 -8.60 -5.46
CA VAL A 5 -11.57 -9.30 -5.22
C VAL A 5 -11.36 -10.64 -4.54
N THR A 6 -12.42 -11.16 -3.93
CA THR A 6 -12.50 -12.56 -3.47
C THR A 6 -13.12 -13.39 -4.59
N PRO A 7 -12.51 -14.52 -5.02
CA PRO A 7 -13.17 -15.41 -5.98
C PRO A 7 -14.43 -16.01 -5.35
N GLN A 8 -15.56 -15.89 -6.04
CA GLN A 8 -16.89 -16.30 -5.55
C GLN A 8 -17.53 -17.39 -6.40
N THR A 9 -17.11 -17.54 -7.66
CA THR A 9 -17.67 -18.54 -8.56
C THR A 9 -16.64 -19.62 -8.88
N ASP A 10 -17.09 -20.81 -9.27
CA ASP A 10 -16.23 -21.92 -9.67
C ASP A 10 -15.31 -21.52 -10.82
N GLU A 11 -15.79 -20.71 -11.75
CA GLU A 11 -15.00 -20.21 -12.87
C GLU A 11 -13.87 -19.26 -12.39
N GLN A 12 -14.17 -18.38 -11.43
CA GLN A 12 -13.16 -17.52 -10.81
C GLN A 12 -12.12 -18.33 -10.03
N LEU A 13 -12.56 -19.32 -9.26
CA LEU A 13 -11.67 -20.23 -8.54
C LEU A 13 -10.79 -21.04 -9.48
N LYS A 14 -11.34 -21.54 -10.60
CA LYS A 14 -10.57 -22.25 -11.63
C LYS A 14 -9.45 -21.37 -12.21
N ARG A 15 -9.76 -20.13 -12.57
CA ARG A 15 -8.76 -19.17 -13.08
C ARG A 15 -7.73 -18.80 -12.00
N TYR A 16 -8.18 -18.62 -10.76
CA TYR A 16 -7.33 -18.38 -9.59
C TYR A 16 -6.29 -19.51 -9.42
N TYR A 17 -6.73 -20.78 -9.39
CA TYR A 17 -5.84 -21.94 -9.27
C TYR A 17 -4.97 -22.13 -10.50
N GLN A 18 -5.47 -21.85 -11.70
CA GLN A 18 -4.70 -21.91 -12.93
C GLN A 18 -3.49 -20.95 -12.89
N LEU A 19 -3.68 -19.69 -12.46
CA LEU A 19 -2.58 -18.75 -12.31
C LEU A 19 -1.58 -19.24 -11.25
N ARG A 20 -2.08 -19.73 -10.14
CA ARG A 20 -1.29 -20.25 -9.01
C ARG A 20 -0.42 -21.43 -9.46
N TRP A 21 -1.00 -22.38 -10.21
CA TRP A 21 -0.26 -23.49 -10.80
C TRP A 21 0.77 -23.01 -11.82
N THR A 22 0.38 -22.15 -12.73
CA THR A 22 1.25 -21.64 -13.80
C THR A 22 2.52 -21.00 -13.23
N VAL A 23 2.39 -20.21 -12.16
CA VAL A 23 3.53 -19.49 -11.59
C VAL A 23 4.33 -20.33 -10.59
N LEU A 24 3.66 -21.12 -9.75
CA LEU A 24 4.31 -21.76 -8.60
C LEU A 24 4.64 -23.26 -8.79
N ARG A 25 4.06 -23.92 -9.78
CA ARG A 25 4.16 -25.38 -9.95
C ARG A 25 4.68 -25.80 -11.33
N LYS A 26 4.12 -25.21 -12.39
CA LYS A 26 4.52 -25.52 -13.77
C LYS A 26 6.02 -25.37 -14.04
N PRO A 27 6.73 -24.33 -13.56
CA PRO A 27 8.18 -24.20 -13.76
C PRO A 27 8.99 -25.33 -13.13
N PHE A 28 8.43 -26.02 -12.13
CA PHE A 28 9.03 -27.17 -11.45
C PHE A 28 8.45 -28.51 -11.92
N GLN A 29 7.75 -28.52 -13.06
CA GLN A 29 7.13 -29.72 -13.66
C GLN A 29 6.20 -30.48 -12.69
N ARG A 30 5.56 -29.78 -11.75
CA ARG A 30 4.60 -30.38 -10.82
C ARG A 30 3.22 -30.51 -11.48
N PRO A 31 2.48 -31.60 -11.21
CA PRO A 31 1.18 -31.84 -11.84
C PRO A 31 0.15 -30.77 -11.42
N LEU A 32 -0.87 -30.60 -12.27
CA LEU A 32 -2.05 -29.79 -11.95
C LEU A 32 -2.74 -30.38 -10.70
N GLY A 33 -3.22 -29.51 -9.80
CA GLY A 33 -3.74 -29.89 -8.48
C GLY A 33 -2.72 -29.76 -7.35
N SER A 34 -1.41 -29.76 -7.67
CA SER A 34 -0.35 -29.60 -6.66
C SER A 34 -0.25 -28.16 -6.10
N GLU A 35 -0.95 -27.22 -6.68
CA GLU A 35 -1.07 -25.84 -6.21
C GLU A 35 -2.08 -25.67 -5.08
N GLN A 36 -2.79 -26.74 -4.70
CA GLN A 36 -3.80 -26.75 -3.64
C GLN A 36 -3.34 -27.58 -2.45
N ASP A 37 -3.89 -27.28 -1.28
CA ASP A 37 -3.74 -28.07 -0.05
C ASP A 37 -5.05 -28.04 0.78
N ALA A 38 -5.07 -28.75 1.93
CA ALA A 38 -6.24 -28.86 2.77
C ALA A 38 -6.76 -27.50 3.31
N TYR A 39 -5.89 -26.50 3.41
CA TYR A 39 -6.28 -25.19 3.89
C TYR A 39 -7.00 -24.32 2.83
N ASP A 40 -7.10 -24.78 1.58
CA ASP A 40 -7.82 -24.04 0.54
C ASP A 40 -9.33 -23.99 0.79
N GLN A 41 -9.86 -24.96 1.55
CA GLN A 41 -11.28 -24.99 1.91
C GLN A 41 -11.66 -24.01 3.03
N VAL A 42 -10.71 -23.65 3.89
CA VAL A 42 -10.93 -22.80 5.08
C VAL A 42 -10.20 -21.48 5.02
N GLY A 43 -9.35 -21.30 4.02
CA GLY A 43 -8.54 -20.09 3.86
C GLY A 43 -9.28 -18.96 3.13
N HIS A 44 -8.82 -17.74 3.36
CA HIS A 44 -9.31 -16.56 2.65
C HIS A 44 -8.49 -16.33 1.38
N HIS A 45 -9.14 -16.43 0.25
CA HIS A 45 -8.55 -16.19 -1.06
C HIS A 45 -8.72 -14.74 -1.48
N ARG A 46 -7.68 -14.18 -2.10
CA ARG A 46 -7.73 -12.86 -2.74
C ARG A 46 -7.07 -12.94 -4.11
N MET A 47 -7.62 -12.20 -5.07
CA MET A 47 -7.01 -12.04 -6.38
C MET A 47 -7.09 -10.58 -6.83
N VAL A 48 -6.06 -10.13 -7.54
CA VAL A 48 -6.10 -8.91 -8.34
C VAL A 48 -6.55 -9.32 -9.73
N VAL A 49 -7.57 -8.65 -10.25
CA VAL A 49 -8.05 -8.88 -11.62
C VAL A 49 -7.85 -7.63 -12.47
N ASP A 50 -7.62 -7.84 -13.75
CA ASP A 50 -7.58 -6.79 -14.75
C ASP A 50 -8.99 -6.29 -15.13
N LYS A 51 -9.07 -5.40 -16.11
CA LYS A 51 -10.35 -4.85 -16.63
C LYS A 51 -11.28 -5.90 -17.27
N HIS A 52 -10.76 -7.08 -17.60
CA HIS A 52 -11.50 -8.19 -18.19
C HIS A 52 -11.85 -9.28 -17.17
N GLY A 53 -11.52 -9.07 -15.88
CA GLY A 53 -11.75 -10.05 -14.81
C GLY A 53 -10.74 -11.20 -14.81
N GLN A 54 -9.61 -11.09 -15.53
CA GLN A 54 -8.56 -12.11 -15.50
C GLN A 54 -7.67 -11.92 -14.27
N PRO A 55 -7.36 -12.98 -13.50
CA PRO A 55 -6.44 -12.90 -12.39
C PRO A 55 -5.02 -12.58 -12.88
N ILE A 56 -4.41 -11.55 -12.31
CA ILE A 56 -3.01 -11.15 -12.54
C ILE A 56 -2.15 -11.34 -11.30
N ALA A 57 -2.76 -11.44 -10.13
CA ALA A 57 -2.09 -11.84 -8.90
C ALA A 57 -3.07 -12.57 -7.99
N VAL A 58 -2.58 -13.54 -7.24
CA VAL A 58 -3.38 -14.37 -6.32
C VAL A 58 -2.62 -14.66 -5.03
N GLY A 59 -3.34 -14.98 -3.98
CA GLY A 59 -2.77 -15.41 -2.71
C GLY A 59 -3.85 -15.89 -1.73
N ARG A 60 -3.43 -16.66 -0.74
CA ARG A 60 -4.30 -17.18 0.32
C ARG A 60 -3.72 -16.88 1.70
N VAL A 61 -4.56 -16.58 2.65
CA VAL A 61 -4.23 -16.58 4.09
C VAL A 61 -5.11 -17.59 4.81
N HIS A 62 -4.55 -18.31 5.76
CA HIS A 62 -5.25 -19.22 6.66
C HIS A 62 -4.70 -19.05 8.08
N PHE A 63 -5.38 -19.58 9.07
CA PHE A 63 -4.99 -19.49 10.46
C PHE A 63 -4.25 -20.75 10.92
N ASN A 64 -3.08 -20.58 11.53
CA ASN A 64 -2.36 -21.62 12.27
C ASN A 64 -2.85 -21.71 13.72
N SER A 65 -3.28 -20.55 14.28
CA SER A 65 -3.89 -20.40 15.60
C SER A 65 -4.82 -19.16 15.57
N PRO A 66 -5.64 -18.91 16.61
CA PRO A 66 -6.48 -17.71 16.66
C PRO A 66 -5.71 -16.39 16.52
N GLU A 67 -4.43 -16.37 16.88
CA GLU A 67 -3.58 -15.17 16.88
C GLU A 67 -2.60 -15.11 15.69
N GLU A 68 -2.33 -16.25 15.05
CA GLU A 68 -1.37 -16.36 13.98
C GLU A 68 -2.04 -16.78 12.66
N ALA A 69 -1.93 -15.94 11.66
CA ALA A 69 -2.30 -16.26 10.29
C ALA A 69 -1.05 -16.52 9.43
N GLN A 70 -1.17 -17.34 8.40
CA GLN A 70 -0.12 -17.63 7.44
C GLN A 70 -0.56 -17.30 6.02
N ILE A 71 0.22 -16.46 5.34
CA ILE A 71 0.05 -16.21 3.91
C ILE A 71 0.82 -17.27 3.13
N ARG A 72 0.14 -17.88 2.15
CA ARG A 72 0.73 -18.89 1.25
C ARG A 72 0.26 -18.72 -0.18
N PHE A 73 0.99 -19.37 -1.08
CA PHE A 73 0.66 -19.45 -2.50
C PHE A 73 0.45 -18.09 -3.17
N MET A 74 1.30 -17.13 -2.81
CA MET A 74 1.38 -15.85 -3.50
C MET A 74 1.96 -16.05 -4.91
N ALA A 75 1.21 -15.63 -5.90
CA ALA A 75 1.64 -15.65 -7.30
C ALA A 75 1.24 -14.35 -7.99
N VAL A 76 2.16 -13.81 -8.78
CA VAL A 76 1.92 -12.67 -9.68
C VAL A 76 2.34 -13.10 -11.07
N ASP A 77 1.47 -12.92 -12.05
CA ASP A 77 1.76 -13.18 -13.44
C ASP A 77 3.05 -12.43 -13.85
N PRO A 78 4.04 -13.12 -14.47
CA PRO A 78 5.32 -12.50 -14.82
C PRO A 78 5.20 -11.20 -15.62
N GLU A 79 4.20 -11.06 -16.49
CA GLU A 79 3.98 -9.86 -17.30
C GLU A 79 3.52 -8.66 -16.45
N TYR A 80 3.00 -8.91 -15.24
CA TYR A 80 2.48 -7.88 -14.32
C TYR A 80 3.35 -7.68 -13.07
N GLN A 81 4.53 -8.30 -13.02
CA GLN A 81 5.46 -8.09 -11.92
C GLN A 81 6.04 -6.66 -11.91
N GLY A 82 6.51 -6.20 -10.74
CA GLY A 82 7.03 -4.84 -10.58
C GLY A 82 5.98 -3.71 -10.60
N GLN A 83 4.70 -4.03 -10.79
CA GLN A 83 3.60 -3.06 -10.92
C GLN A 83 2.77 -2.89 -9.63
N GLY A 84 3.24 -3.42 -8.49
CA GLY A 84 2.59 -3.28 -7.18
C GLY A 84 1.47 -4.29 -6.90
N HIS A 85 1.15 -5.21 -7.82
CA HIS A 85 0.07 -6.18 -7.64
C HIS A 85 0.33 -7.18 -6.50
N GLY A 86 1.59 -7.58 -6.30
CA GLY A 86 1.99 -8.41 -5.15
C GLY A 86 1.74 -7.72 -3.81
N VAL A 87 2.04 -6.42 -3.72
CA VAL A 87 1.76 -5.61 -2.52
C VAL A 87 0.26 -5.52 -2.27
N ALA A 88 -0.55 -5.33 -3.32
CA ALA A 88 -2.00 -5.28 -3.21
C ALA A 88 -2.59 -6.58 -2.65
N ILE A 89 -2.07 -7.76 -3.07
CA ILE A 89 -2.49 -9.06 -2.54
C ILE A 89 -2.06 -9.21 -1.08
N VAL A 90 -0.81 -8.95 -0.72
CA VAL A 90 -0.34 -9.02 0.69
C VAL A 90 -1.23 -8.16 1.57
N TYR A 91 -1.48 -6.90 1.17
CA TYR A 91 -2.36 -5.99 1.88
C TYR A 91 -3.76 -6.57 2.12
N ALA A 92 -4.38 -7.10 1.06
CA ALA A 92 -5.74 -7.65 1.16
C ALA A 92 -5.82 -8.90 2.05
N LEU A 93 -4.79 -9.74 2.03
CA LEU A 93 -4.70 -10.93 2.88
C LEU A 93 -4.43 -10.56 4.34
N GLU A 94 -3.54 -9.60 4.60
CA GLU A 94 -3.30 -9.08 5.94
C GLU A 94 -4.57 -8.43 6.52
N LEU A 95 -5.33 -7.70 5.70
CA LEU A 95 -6.61 -7.12 6.14
C LEU A 95 -7.63 -8.20 6.49
N ALA A 96 -7.72 -9.28 5.70
CA ALA A 96 -8.59 -10.41 6.01
C ALA A 96 -8.19 -11.08 7.33
N ALA A 97 -6.89 -11.35 7.53
CA ALA A 97 -6.38 -11.94 8.77
C ALA A 97 -6.69 -11.07 10.01
N ARG A 98 -6.50 -9.75 9.89
CA ARG A 98 -6.79 -8.81 10.98
C ARG A 98 -8.25 -8.74 11.35
N ASN A 99 -9.13 -8.71 10.35
CA ASN A 99 -10.58 -8.64 10.58
C ASN A 99 -11.10 -9.84 11.34
N GLU A 100 -10.38 -10.98 11.31
CA GLU A 100 -10.69 -12.20 12.05
C GLU A 100 -9.86 -12.38 13.32
N GLY A 101 -9.07 -11.37 13.71
CA GLY A 101 -8.42 -11.32 15.01
C GLY A 101 -6.94 -11.71 15.05
N ALA A 102 -6.29 -12.00 13.90
CA ALA A 102 -4.87 -12.27 13.90
C ALA A 102 -4.07 -11.12 14.52
N GLN A 103 -3.11 -11.45 15.35
CA GLN A 103 -2.17 -10.49 15.95
C GLN A 103 -0.89 -10.36 15.12
N HIS A 104 -0.59 -11.40 14.33
CA HIS A 104 0.56 -11.42 13.43
C HIS A 104 0.32 -12.36 12.24
N VAL A 105 1.13 -12.15 11.21
CA VAL A 105 1.14 -12.99 10.01
C VAL A 105 2.55 -13.53 9.79
N VAL A 106 2.64 -14.81 9.44
CA VAL A 106 3.88 -15.48 9.02
C VAL A 106 3.85 -15.82 7.54
N ILE A 107 5.04 -15.83 6.94
CA ILE A 107 5.27 -16.18 5.54
C ILE A 107 6.53 -17.02 5.45
N ASN A 108 6.49 -18.11 4.70
CA ASN A 108 7.68 -18.86 4.34
C ASN A 108 8.15 -18.40 2.96
N SER A 109 9.36 -17.87 2.89
CA SER A 109 9.96 -17.21 1.72
C SER A 109 11.22 -17.91 1.25
N ARG A 110 11.46 -17.85 -0.06
CA ARG A 110 12.77 -18.16 -0.65
C ARG A 110 13.63 -16.89 -0.73
N ASP A 111 14.93 -17.05 -0.91
CA ASP A 111 15.89 -15.94 -1.05
C ASP A 111 15.44 -14.88 -2.07
N ASN A 112 14.99 -15.32 -3.23
CA ASN A 112 14.59 -14.43 -4.32
C ASN A 112 13.35 -13.56 -4.02
N THR A 113 12.55 -13.91 -3.01
CA THR A 113 11.37 -13.14 -2.59
C THR A 113 11.54 -12.47 -1.23
N LEU A 114 12.62 -12.74 -0.52
CA LEU A 114 12.92 -12.19 0.80
C LEU A 114 12.87 -10.64 0.81
N GLY A 115 13.52 -10.01 -0.17
CA GLY A 115 13.54 -8.55 -0.31
C GLY A 115 12.14 -7.94 -0.50
N PHE A 116 11.25 -8.62 -1.22
CA PHE A 116 9.87 -8.19 -1.40
C PHE A 116 9.10 -8.17 -0.08
N TYR A 117 9.17 -9.25 0.71
CA TYR A 117 8.45 -9.31 1.99
C TYR A 117 9.04 -8.37 3.04
N LYS A 118 10.36 -8.16 3.06
CA LYS A 118 10.98 -7.13 3.90
C LYS A 118 10.43 -5.74 3.58
N LYS A 119 10.28 -5.40 2.30
CA LYS A 119 9.62 -4.14 1.87
C LYS A 119 8.16 -4.05 2.33
N CYS A 120 7.46 -5.18 2.45
CA CYS A 120 6.10 -5.24 3.02
C CYS A 120 6.09 -5.15 4.57
N GLY A 121 7.24 -4.98 5.22
CA GLY A 121 7.35 -4.83 6.67
C GLY A 121 7.49 -6.14 7.45
N TYR A 122 7.79 -7.24 6.77
CA TYR A 122 8.09 -8.52 7.41
C TYR A 122 9.55 -8.56 7.88
N GLN A 123 9.77 -9.19 9.01
CA GLN A 123 11.11 -9.44 9.59
C GLN A 123 11.39 -10.93 9.57
N VAL A 124 12.65 -11.31 9.35
CA VAL A 124 13.07 -12.70 9.42
C VAL A 124 13.00 -13.14 10.89
N VAL A 125 12.38 -14.30 11.14
CA VAL A 125 12.37 -14.93 12.45
C VAL A 125 13.74 -15.65 12.62
N GLU A 126 14.45 -15.35 13.68
CA GLU A 126 15.74 -16.02 13.98
C GLU A 126 15.51 -17.52 14.28
N GLU A 127 16.54 -18.34 13.99
CA GLU A 127 16.49 -19.83 14.01
C GLU A 127 16.24 -20.49 15.39
N GLY A 128 15.53 -19.89 16.29
CA GLY A 128 15.15 -20.50 17.58
C GLY A 128 13.68 -21.00 17.62
N ASP A 129 12.82 -20.51 16.74
CA ASP A 129 11.35 -20.66 16.83
C ASP A 129 10.73 -21.46 15.66
N THR A 130 11.52 -22.13 14.83
CA THR A 130 10.99 -22.73 13.61
C THR A 130 10.88 -24.25 13.68
N VAL A 131 9.65 -24.74 13.56
CA VAL A 131 9.38 -26.11 13.09
C VAL A 131 9.34 -26.07 11.57
N SER A 132 10.48 -26.34 10.91
CA SER A 132 10.58 -26.31 9.45
C SER A 132 10.46 -27.70 8.84
N ASN A 133 9.49 -27.87 7.96
CA ASN A 133 9.43 -29.01 7.03
C ASN A 133 9.07 -28.52 5.60
N SER A 134 9.69 -27.46 5.12
CA SER A 134 9.39 -26.91 3.79
C SER A 134 10.65 -26.46 3.07
N MET A 135 10.62 -26.47 1.73
CA MET A 135 11.64 -25.89 0.84
C MET A 135 11.81 -24.36 1.00
N ALA A 136 11.29 -23.76 2.05
CA ALA A 136 11.44 -22.35 2.35
C ALA A 136 12.72 -22.15 3.16
N GLU A 137 13.54 -21.22 2.73
CA GLU A 137 14.84 -20.92 3.35
C GLU A 137 14.67 -19.99 4.54
N HIS A 138 13.59 -19.17 4.56
CA HIS A 138 13.33 -18.18 5.60
C HIS A 138 11.87 -18.16 6.04
N GLN A 139 11.64 -18.12 7.34
CA GLN A 139 10.36 -17.72 7.89
C GLN A 139 10.40 -16.23 8.23
N LEU A 140 9.39 -15.51 7.81
CA LEU A 140 9.21 -14.09 8.11
C LEU A 140 7.93 -13.88 8.90
N ARG A 141 7.96 -12.91 9.80
CA ARG A 141 6.82 -12.52 10.63
C ARG A 141 6.58 -11.02 10.56
N LYS A 142 5.31 -10.65 10.58
CA LYS A 142 4.86 -9.28 10.74
C LYS A 142 3.80 -9.23 11.82
N SER A 143 4.10 -8.56 12.95
CA SER A 143 3.14 -8.33 14.01
C SER A 143 2.26 -7.13 13.66
N PHE A 144 0.97 -7.28 13.89
CA PHE A 144 0.05 -6.17 13.73
C PHE A 144 0.11 -5.28 14.98
N SER A 145 0.35 -4.00 14.78
CA SER A 145 0.15 -3.04 15.86
C SER A 145 -1.35 -2.94 16.18
N LYS A 146 -1.71 -2.49 17.38
CA LYS A 146 -3.11 -2.19 17.76
C LYS A 146 -3.76 -1.14 16.84
N ARG A 147 -2.98 -0.49 15.98
CA ARG A 147 -3.44 0.47 14.97
C ARG A 147 -3.73 -0.25 13.66
N ASN A 148 -4.92 -0.04 13.11
CA ASN A 148 -5.43 -0.72 11.90
C ASN A 148 -4.85 -0.19 10.59
N TYR A 149 -3.52 -0.20 10.41
CA TYR A 149 -2.93 0.18 9.13
C TYR A 149 -1.71 -0.65 8.77
N ILE A 150 -1.54 -0.88 7.47
CA ILE A 150 -0.42 -1.59 6.88
C ILE A 150 0.45 -0.58 6.15
N THR A 151 1.73 -0.62 6.41
CA THR A 151 2.68 0.27 5.76
C THR A 151 3.68 -0.53 4.95
N TYR A 152 3.65 -0.34 3.65
CA TYR A 152 4.72 -0.72 2.75
C TYR A 152 5.88 0.25 2.94
N ARG A 153 7.13 -0.23 2.93
CA ARG A 153 8.33 0.58 3.19
C ARG A 153 8.21 1.39 4.49
N PRO A 154 8.05 0.74 5.64
CA PRO A 154 7.87 1.43 6.92
C PRO A 154 9.06 2.33 7.29
N ASP A 155 10.28 1.97 6.86
CA ASP A 155 11.51 2.76 6.94
C ASP A 155 11.34 4.14 6.27
N TRP A 156 10.93 4.17 5.01
CA TRP A 156 10.73 5.42 4.27
C TRP A 156 9.58 6.27 4.82
N VAL A 157 8.51 5.61 5.24
CA VAL A 157 7.37 6.30 5.85
C VAL A 157 7.75 6.96 7.17
N ALA A 158 8.57 6.30 8.00
CA ALA A 158 9.08 6.86 9.25
C ALA A 158 10.01 8.06 8.97
N GLU A 159 10.91 7.95 8.01
CA GLU A 159 11.81 9.04 7.58
C GLU A 159 11.02 10.24 7.04
N LEU A 160 10.02 9.99 6.18
CA LEU A 160 9.16 11.05 5.64
C LEU A 160 8.35 11.74 6.75
N GLN A 161 7.79 10.97 7.69
CA GLN A 161 7.07 11.53 8.83
C GLN A 161 7.97 12.40 9.72
N GLN A 162 9.21 11.94 9.97
CA GLN A 162 10.20 12.71 10.70
C GLN A 162 10.60 13.99 9.96
N THR A 163 10.79 13.90 8.65
CA THR A 163 11.09 15.07 7.79
C THR A 163 9.97 16.10 7.88
N TRP A 164 8.70 15.69 7.83
CA TRP A 164 7.59 16.62 7.99
C TRP A 164 7.62 17.31 9.36
N GLN A 165 7.79 16.56 10.44
CA GLN A 165 7.82 17.11 11.79
C GLN A 165 8.98 18.11 12.01
N GLN A 166 10.14 17.83 11.44
CA GLN A 166 11.35 18.66 11.64
C GLN A 166 11.47 19.84 10.67
N ARG A 167 11.01 19.67 9.42
CA ARG A 167 11.22 20.63 8.32
C ARG A 167 9.98 21.38 7.91
N ILE A 168 8.79 20.91 8.30
CA ILE A 168 7.50 21.52 8.00
C ILE A 168 6.71 21.69 9.29
N PRO A 169 7.02 22.71 10.14
CA PRO A 169 6.45 22.83 11.48
C PRO A 169 4.92 22.84 11.53
N ILE A 170 4.26 23.35 10.48
CA ILE A 170 2.81 23.33 10.36
C ILE A 170 2.24 21.90 10.38
N SER A 171 2.95 20.92 9.86
CA SER A 171 2.49 19.52 9.85
C SER A 171 2.39 18.94 11.26
N ASP A 172 3.32 19.29 12.13
CA ASP A 172 3.30 18.87 13.54
C ASP A 172 2.24 19.64 14.33
N ALA A 173 2.15 20.96 14.13
CA ALA A 173 1.12 21.79 14.76
C ALA A 173 -0.30 21.29 14.42
N MET A 174 -0.53 20.87 13.18
CA MET A 174 -1.79 20.27 12.71
C MET A 174 -1.98 18.82 13.17
N GLY A 175 -0.95 18.17 13.69
CA GLY A 175 -0.95 16.75 14.04
C GLY A 175 -1.13 15.84 12.83
N ILE A 176 -0.54 16.23 11.68
CA ILE A 176 -0.61 15.42 10.46
C ILE A 176 0.31 14.21 10.60
N LYS A 177 -0.25 13.03 10.33
CA LYS A 177 0.47 11.76 10.36
C LYS A 177 0.17 10.94 9.11
N ILE A 178 1.19 10.28 8.61
CA ILE A 178 1.02 9.25 7.60
C ILE A 178 0.34 8.08 8.29
N HIS A 179 -0.84 7.72 7.79
CA HIS A 179 -1.62 6.61 8.32
C HIS A 179 -1.30 5.32 7.60
N GLN A 180 -1.16 5.39 6.27
CA GLN A 180 -0.93 4.21 5.44
C GLN A 180 -0.18 4.58 4.16
N TYR A 181 0.73 3.69 3.73
CA TYR A 181 1.34 3.70 2.41
C TYR A 181 1.36 2.27 1.86
N THR A 182 0.88 2.08 0.64
CA THR A 182 0.78 0.76 -0.01
C THR A 182 1.72 0.60 -1.21
N GLY A 183 2.60 1.59 -1.45
CA GLY A 183 3.37 1.70 -2.69
C GLY A 183 2.59 2.43 -3.81
N ARG A 184 1.26 2.54 -3.70
CA ARG A 184 0.39 3.19 -4.68
C ARG A 184 -0.62 4.17 -4.08
N ILE A 185 -0.88 4.06 -2.81
CA ILE A 185 -1.83 4.89 -2.06
C ILE A 185 -1.10 5.48 -0.87
N LEU A 186 -1.24 6.76 -0.65
CA LEU A 186 -0.88 7.42 0.59
C LEU A 186 -2.14 7.93 1.27
N GLU A 187 -2.37 7.48 2.51
CA GLU A 187 -3.38 8.03 3.40
C GLU A 187 -2.70 8.81 4.53
N THR A 188 -3.16 10.02 4.75
CA THR A 188 -2.76 10.87 5.88
C THR A 188 -3.95 11.18 6.76
N ARG A 189 -3.69 11.49 8.03
CA ARG A 189 -4.71 11.94 8.99
C ARG A 189 -4.20 13.16 9.72
N ALA A 190 -5.13 14.02 10.13
CA ALA A 190 -4.85 15.18 10.96
C ALA A 190 -5.65 15.14 12.27
N ASN A 191 -5.23 15.93 13.25
CA ASN A 191 -5.97 16.08 14.50
C ASN A 191 -7.02 17.18 14.34
N LEU A 192 -8.32 16.84 14.36
CA LEU A 192 -9.38 17.83 14.17
C LEU A 192 -9.32 18.95 15.23
N SER A 193 -9.11 18.63 16.50
CA SER A 193 -9.15 19.63 17.58
C SER A 193 -8.06 20.71 17.49
N ARG A 194 -6.96 20.42 16.77
CA ARG A 194 -5.89 21.38 16.49
C ARG A 194 -6.14 22.23 15.25
N ASN A 195 -7.22 21.95 14.52
CA ASN A 195 -7.49 22.51 13.20
C ASN A 195 -8.92 23.05 13.06
N ILE A 196 -9.64 23.25 14.16
CA ILE A 196 -11.02 23.77 14.13
C ILE A 196 -11.05 25.27 13.84
N ASN A 197 -12.14 25.70 13.22
CA ASN A 197 -12.49 27.10 13.01
C ASN A 197 -13.65 27.51 13.94
N VAL A 198 -14.10 28.75 13.79
CA VAL A 198 -15.22 29.35 14.60
C VAL A 198 -16.56 28.64 14.41
N HIS A 199 -16.68 27.70 13.49
CA HIS A 199 -17.89 26.91 13.22
C HIS A 199 -17.77 25.45 13.69
N ASP A 200 -16.76 25.14 14.52
CA ASP A 200 -16.45 23.78 14.98
C ASP A 200 -16.23 22.76 13.84
N THR A 201 -15.75 23.24 12.71
CA THR A 201 -15.33 22.41 11.59
C THR A 201 -13.85 22.61 11.31
N MET A 202 -13.23 21.71 10.54
CA MET A 202 -11.83 21.89 10.16
C MET A 202 -11.67 23.18 9.34
N PHE A 203 -10.68 24.01 9.73
CA PHE A 203 -10.34 25.23 9.00
C PHE A 203 -9.95 24.93 7.54
N ALA A 204 -10.44 25.75 6.61
CA ALA A 204 -10.25 25.54 5.17
C ALA A 204 -8.76 25.46 4.78
N GLY A 205 -7.93 26.33 5.35
CA GLY A 205 -6.48 26.30 5.13
C GLY A 205 -5.83 25.01 5.64
N SER A 206 -6.33 24.44 6.74
CA SER A 206 -5.85 23.16 7.25
C SER A 206 -6.25 22.00 6.34
N ILE A 207 -7.45 22.02 5.73
CA ILE A 207 -7.88 21.04 4.74
C ILE A 207 -6.97 21.11 3.50
N TYR A 208 -6.66 22.33 3.04
CA TYR A 208 -5.72 22.56 1.94
C TYR A 208 -4.33 21.99 2.23
N SER A 209 -3.77 22.29 3.42
CA SER A 209 -2.45 21.80 3.83
C SER A 209 -2.40 20.28 3.94
N LEU A 210 -3.48 19.65 4.44
CA LEU A 210 -3.59 18.18 4.49
C LEU A 210 -3.56 17.59 3.08
N GLY A 211 -4.32 18.15 2.13
CA GLY A 211 -4.32 17.72 0.73
C GLY A 211 -2.95 17.89 0.07
N THR A 212 -2.31 19.04 0.29
CA THR A 212 -0.96 19.32 -0.23
C THR A 212 0.06 18.30 0.26
N LEU A 213 0.13 18.05 1.57
CA LEU A 213 1.09 17.11 2.15
C LEU A 213 0.80 15.66 1.74
N THR A 214 -0.47 15.30 1.55
CA THR A 214 -0.83 13.98 1.05
C THR A 214 -0.30 13.75 -0.36
N CYS A 215 -0.52 14.70 -1.29
CA CYS A 215 0.00 14.62 -2.64
C CYS A 215 1.54 14.68 -2.66
N TRP A 216 2.12 15.65 -1.96
CA TRP A 216 3.57 15.82 -1.89
C TRP A 216 4.26 14.58 -1.36
N GLY A 217 3.73 13.99 -0.28
CA GLY A 217 4.27 12.77 0.32
C GLY A 217 4.22 11.57 -0.61
N LEU A 218 3.12 11.38 -1.34
CA LEU A 218 3.04 10.31 -2.33
C LEU A 218 4.08 10.48 -3.43
N LEU A 219 4.24 11.69 -3.98
CA LEU A 219 5.24 11.97 -5.01
C LEU A 219 6.66 11.75 -4.49
N HIS A 220 6.97 12.19 -3.26
CA HIS A 220 8.27 11.95 -2.64
C HIS A 220 8.58 10.45 -2.51
N LEU A 221 7.65 9.64 -1.99
CA LEU A 221 7.81 8.20 -1.90
C LEU A 221 7.94 7.54 -3.29
N GLN A 222 7.28 8.09 -4.31
CA GLN A 222 7.40 7.62 -5.68
C GLN A 222 8.76 7.93 -6.31
N LEU A 223 9.46 8.99 -5.90
CA LEU A 223 10.84 9.25 -6.30
C LEU A 223 11.78 8.18 -5.73
N LEU A 224 11.61 7.82 -4.46
CA LEU A 224 12.38 6.75 -3.82
C LEU A 224 12.13 5.38 -4.49
N GLU A 225 10.87 5.06 -4.83
CA GLU A 225 10.53 3.80 -5.54
C GLU A 225 11.18 3.71 -6.93
N ARG A 226 11.38 4.83 -7.60
CA ARG A 226 11.99 4.90 -8.93
C ARG A 226 13.50 5.11 -8.89
N GLU A 227 14.07 5.21 -7.68
CA GLU A 227 15.49 5.50 -7.46
C GLU A 227 15.94 6.80 -8.21
N VAL A 228 15.05 7.80 -8.24
CA VAL A 228 15.28 9.07 -8.90
C VAL A 228 15.41 10.16 -7.85
N LYS A 229 16.51 10.94 -7.93
CA LYS A 229 16.71 12.11 -7.07
C LYS A 229 15.92 13.31 -7.60
N GLY A 230 15.37 14.12 -6.68
CA GLY A 230 14.66 15.34 -7.03
C GLY A 230 13.97 15.96 -5.81
N SER A 231 13.62 17.24 -5.93
CA SER A 231 12.88 17.98 -4.90
C SER A 231 11.48 18.30 -5.39
N VAL A 232 10.46 17.82 -4.69
CA VAL A 232 9.06 18.08 -5.03
C VAL A 232 8.67 19.46 -4.52
N VAL A 233 8.17 20.33 -5.39
CA VAL A 233 7.68 21.68 -5.08
C VAL A 233 6.26 21.84 -5.60
N LEU A 234 5.36 22.38 -4.79
CA LEU A 234 4.02 22.76 -5.24
C LEU A 234 4.12 24.08 -6.03
N ALA A 235 3.78 24.04 -7.32
CA ALA A 235 3.75 25.23 -8.18
C ALA A 235 2.37 25.92 -8.17
N GLU A 236 1.31 25.11 -8.10
CA GLU A 236 -0.08 25.59 -8.07
C GLU A 236 -0.95 24.60 -7.30
N GLY A 237 -1.84 25.09 -6.47
CA GLY A 237 -2.80 24.26 -5.75
C GLY A 237 -4.19 24.83 -5.82
N ASN A 238 -5.16 23.97 -6.07
CA ASN A 238 -6.58 24.29 -6.05
C ASN A 238 -7.31 23.33 -5.14
N ILE A 239 -8.33 23.82 -4.43
CA ILE A 239 -9.18 22.99 -3.60
C ILE A 239 -10.66 23.30 -3.85
N LYS A 240 -11.46 22.25 -4.01
CA LYS A 240 -12.90 22.34 -4.11
C LYS A 240 -13.52 21.80 -2.82
N TYR A 241 -14.05 22.70 -1.99
CA TYR A 241 -14.80 22.34 -0.78
C TYR A 241 -16.22 21.98 -1.14
N GLN A 242 -16.68 20.83 -0.65
CA GLN A 242 -18.01 20.29 -0.95
C GLN A 242 -18.91 20.25 0.28
N LYS A 243 -18.33 19.91 1.43
CA LYS A 243 -19.02 19.77 2.73
C LYS A 243 -18.11 20.16 3.89
N PRO A 244 -18.65 20.55 5.05
CA PRO A 244 -17.87 20.79 6.24
C PRO A 244 -17.19 19.51 6.75
N LEU A 245 -15.91 19.58 7.10
CA LEU A 245 -15.17 18.48 7.71
C LEU A 245 -15.31 18.55 9.23
N ARG A 246 -16.00 17.57 9.83
CA ARG A 246 -16.38 17.57 11.26
C ARG A 246 -15.81 16.42 12.07
N LYS A 247 -15.30 15.35 11.43
CA LYS A 247 -14.83 14.14 12.13
C LYS A 247 -13.66 13.52 11.36
N GLU A 248 -12.65 13.06 12.10
CA GLU A 248 -11.54 12.23 11.59
C GLU A 248 -11.00 12.69 10.22
N PRO A 249 -10.25 13.83 10.19
CA PRO A 249 -9.70 14.35 8.93
C PRO A 249 -8.77 13.33 8.27
N ARG A 250 -9.07 12.97 7.02
CA ARG A 250 -8.25 12.06 6.21
C ARG A 250 -8.00 12.66 4.84
N GLY A 251 -6.78 12.45 4.33
CA GLY A 251 -6.41 12.74 2.95
C GLY A 251 -5.93 11.47 2.27
N ILE A 252 -6.39 11.18 1.06
CA ILE A 252 -5.99 10.02 0.26
C ILE A 252 -5.57 10.48 -1.12
N ALA A 253 -4.34 10.10 -1.52
CA ALA A 253 -3.83 10.28 -2.88
C ALA A 253 -3.48 8.94 -3.51
N LEU A 254 -3.77 8.78 -4.80
CA LEU A 254 -3.58 7.56 -5.55
C LEU A 254 -2.52 7.76 -6.63
N LEU A 255 -1.58 6.84 -6.77
CA LEU A 255 -0.58 6.87 -7.83
C LEU A 255 -1.20 6.85 -9.23
N ASN A 256 -2.36 6.20 -9.39
CA ASN A 256 -3.07 6.14 -10.66
C ASN A 256 -3.65 7.49 -11.11
N ASP A 257 -3.76 8.45 -10.19
CA ASP A 257 -4.26 9.80 -10.47
C ASP A 257 -3.12 10.79 -10.76
N VAL A 258 -1.88 10.31 -10.85
CA VAL A 258 -0.74 11.13 -11.26
C VAL A 258 -0.80 11.33 -12.77
N GLU A 259 -0.92 12.58 -13.19
CA GLU A 259 -0.78 13.00 -14.57
C GLU A 259 0.63 13.57 -14.77
N GLY A 260 1.29 13.23 -15.87
CA GLY A 260 2.68 13.61 -16.16
C GLY A 260 3.65 12.43 -16.09
N ASP A 261 4.94 12.72 -16.30
CA ASP A 261 5.96 11.69 -16.44
C ASP A 261 7.20 11.99 -15.61
N PHE A 262 7.64 11.02 -14.85
CA PHE A 262 8.88 11.05 -14.07
C PHE A 262 10.14 10.86 -14.92
N SER A 263 10.02 10.40 -16.17
CA SER A 263 11.18 10.06 -17.02
C SER A 263 12.09 11.26 -17.32
N ALA A 264 11.53 12.48 -17.31
CA ALA A 264 12.28 13.71 -17.48
C ALA A 264 13.43 13.85 -16.48
N LEU A 265 13.23 13.39 -15.23
CA LEU A 265 14.26 13.45 -14.18
C LEU A 265 15.48 12.59 -14.49
N LYS A 266 15.29 11.43 -15.14
CA LYS A 266 16.41 10.58 -15.57
C LYS A 266 17.28 11.23 -16.66
N GLN A 267 16.76 12.29 -17.29
CA GLN A 267 17.44 13.10 -18.30
C GLN A 267 17.97 14.42 -17.72
N GLY A 268 18.01 14.57 -16.38
CA GLY A 268 18.44 15.80 -15.71
C GLY A 268 17.47 16.99 -15.89
N ARG A 269 16.23 16.75 -16.33
CA ARG A 269 15.22 17.80 -16.54
C ARG A 269 14.15 17.74 -15.46
N ASN A 270 13.55 18.88 -15.12
CA ASN A 270 12.43 18.95 -14.20
C ASN A 270 11.23 18.17 -14.72
N ALA A 271 10.53 17.47 -13.83
CA ALA A 271 9.27 16.82 -14.14
C ALA A 271 8.09 17.68 -13.65
N HIS A 272 7.04 17.76 -14.46
CA HIS A 272 5.79 18.44 -14.14
C HIS A 272 4.71 17.39 -13.92
N LEU A 273 4.15 17.37 -12.71
CA LEU A 273 3.20 16.35 -12.30
C LEU A 273 1.95 17.00 -11.72
N THR A 274 0.78 16.49 -12.08
CA THR A 274 -0.48 16.87 -11.43
C THR A 274 -0.98 15.68 -10.62
N LEU A 275 -1.43 15.93 -9.39
CA LEU A 275 -1.95 14.89 -8.52
C LEU A 275 -3.12 15.44 -7.71
N ARG A 276 -4.10 14.57 -7.46
CA ARG A 276 -5.28 14.88 -6.65
C ARG A 276 -5.24 14.15 -5.32
N ALA A 277 -5.76 14.79 -4.28
CA ALA A 277 -6.07 14.16 -3.02
C ALA A 277 -7.55 14.35 -2.70
N GLN A 278 -8.21 13.26 -2.41
CA GLN A 278 -9.57 13.29 -1.88
C GLN A 278 -9.51 13.45 -0.36
N LEU A 279 -10.24 14.43 0.17
CA LEU A 279 -10.31 14.72 1.60
C LEU A 279 -11.63 14.20 2.18
N PHE A 280 -11.57 13.59 3.36
CA PHE A 280 -12.70 12.92 4.00
C PHE A 280 -12.94 13.43 5.41
N SER A 281 -14.22 13.46 5.79
CA SER A 281 -14.69 13.50 7.18
C SER A 281 -15.14 12.08 7.54
N ARG A 282 -14.31 11.33 8.25
CA ARG A 282 -14.46 9.88 8.45
C ARG A 282 -14.48 9.14 7.09
N GLU A 283 -15.62 8.65 6.63
CA GLU A 283 -15.79 7.97 5.33
C GLU A 283 -16.43 8.87 4.25
N GLN A 284 -16.93 10.05 4.61
CA GLN A 284 -17.60 10.95 3.70
C GLN A 284 -16.60 11.84 2.97
N PRO A 285 -16.55 11.85 1.63
CA PRO A 285 -15.77 12.82 0.88
C PRO A 285 -16.34 14.23 1.10
N VAL A 286 -15.46 15.19 1.37
CA VAL A 286 -15.83 16.57 1.73
C VAL A 286 -15.09 17.65 0.96
N ALA A 287 -13.93 17.32 0.38
CA ALA A 287 -13.18 18.24 -0.47
C ALA A 287 -12.25 17.45 -1.39
N GLU A 288 -11.87 18.07 -2.50
CA GLU A 288 -10.86 17.57 -3.43
C GLU A 288 -9.78 18.64 -3.61
N PHE A 289 -8.54 18.27 -3.35
CA PHE A 289 -7.36 19.08 -3.63
C PHE A 289 -6.73 18.61 -4.94
N THR A 290 -6.34 19.54 -5.80
CA THR A 290 -5.52 19.29 -7.00
C THR A 290 -4.28 20.13 -6.94
N GLY A 291 -3.10 19.50 -6.99
CA GLY A 291 -1.80 20.17 -6.99
C GLY A 291 -1.05 19.94 -8.30
N ARG A 292 -0.51 21.01 -8.86
CA ARG A 292 0.53 20.95 -9.89
C ARG A 292 1.89 21.05 -9.20
N PHE A 293 2.67 20.02 -9.33
CA PHE A 293 3.98 19.91 -8.70
C PHE A 293 5.08 19.94 -9.77
N VAL A 294 6.16 20.60 -9.43
CA VAL A 294 7.42 20.52 -10.17
C VAL A 294 8.38 19.69 -9.33
N VAL A 295 8.92 18.65 -9.90
CA VAL A 295 10.04 17.93 -9.30
C VAL A 295 11.31 18.50 -9.93
N LEU A 296 12.06 19.24 -9.12
CA LEU A 296 13.32 19.81 -9.55
C LEU A 296 14.37 18.70 -9.64
N ALA A 297 15.02 18.58 -10.78
CA ALA A 297 16.18 17.71 -10.94
C ALA A 297 17.33 18.20 -10.04
N PRO A 298 18.24 17.32 -9.58
CA PRO A 298 19.45 17.74 -8.88
C PRO A 298 20.22 18.75 -9.75
N GLN A 299 20.69 19.83 -9.15
CA GLN A 299 21.70 20.69 -9.77
C GLN A 299 23.05 20.09 -9.41
N ASP A 300 23.86 19.77 -10.43
CA ASP A 300 25.22 19.27 -10.27
C ASP A 300 26.09 20.29 -9.52
#